data_042a76cf39c8541f7af134a871346ebc
#
_entry.id   042a76cf39c8541f7af134a871346ebc
#
_cell.length_a   1.000
_cell.length_b   1.000
_cell.length_c   1.000
_cell.angle_alpha   90.00
_cell.angle_beta   90.00
_cell.angle_gamma   90.00
#
_symmetry.space_group_name_H-M   'P 1'
#
loop_
_entity.id
_entity.type
_entity.pdbx_description
1 polymer ?
#
loop_
_entity_poly.entity_id
_entity_poly.type
_entity_poly.pdbx_seq_one_letter_code
_entity_poly.pdbx_strand_id
1 'polypeptide(L)'
;MISPKLVEVGRHTNIEIHTLTDLKDVAGEPGNLAVSLQQHPRYVNPEKCTGCGACLEACPIRYQVQLPPEAEAAARTAYASAVDEAAVTEIIGRHQEERGNLLPILLDINRHFNWLPRSALEHVSGELATPLTEILRVASFYNAFSLVPRGKNIINVCLGTGCFVKGSPRLLDQLERKLGIKHGETTADMMFTLEVVRCIGCCALAPAVRIGEATFGRVTPSQVAKIVDSYTQAASS
;
A
#
# COMPACT_ATOMS: atom_id res chain seq x y z
N MET A 1 16.10 1.70 5.85
CA MET A 1 17.29 2.56 6.08
C MET A 1 18.06 2.95 4.80
N ILE A 2 17.45 2.90 3.63
CA ILE A 2 18.09 3.31 2.36
C ILE A 2 17.80 4.78 2.02
N SER A 3 16.63 5.29 2.39
CA SER A 3 16.14 6.62 2.02
C SER A 3 17.04 7.80 2.43
N PRO A 4 17.58 7.91 3.67
CA PRO A 4 18.44 9.04 4.03
C PRO A 4 19.72 9.12 3.20
N LYS A 5 20.34 7.96 2.91
CA LYS A 5 21.55 7.89 2.08
C LYS A 5 21.29 8.25 0.62
N LEU A 6 20.14 7.87 0.07
CA LEU A 6 19.75 8.26 -1.29
C LEU A 6 19.54 9.78 -1.40
N VAL A 7 18.96 10.41 -0.38
CA VAL A 7 18.81 11.87 -0.33
C VAL A 7 20.16 12.57 -0.21
N GLU A 8 21.07 12.04 0.62
CA GLU A 8 22.43 12.54 0.78
C GLU A 8 23.21 12.47 -0.54
N VAL A 9 23.18 11.30 -1.20
CA VAL A 9 23.81 11.09 -2.50
C VAL A 9 23.22 12.02 -3.56
N GLY A 10 21.90 12.19 -3.62
CA GLY A 10 21.22 13.04 -4.61
C GLY A 10 21.47 14.53 -4.42
N ARG A 11 21.94 14.97 -3.23
CA ARG A 11 22.29 16.36 -2.93
C ARG A 11 23.78 16.64 -2.96
N HIS A 12 24.60 15.61 -3.12
CA HIS A 12 26.04 15.75 -3.07
C HIS A 12 26.57 16.35 -4.37
N THR A 13 27.31 17.46 -4.28
CA THR A 13 27.79 18.23 -5.44
C THR A 13 28.76 17.50 -6.35
N ASN A 14 29.47 16.48 -5.84
CA ASN A 14 30.45 15.69 -6.58
C ASN A 14 29.92 14.31 -7.01
N ILE A 15 28.61 14.06 -6.87
CA ILE A 15 27.97 12.81 -7.30
C ILE A 15 26.95 13.13 -8.37
N GLU A 16 27.14 12.57 -9.55
CA GLU A 16 26.17 12.61 -10.63
C GLU A 16 25.45 11.26 -10.72
N ILE A 17 24.10 11.29 -10.70
CA ILE A 17 23.26 10.10 -10.75
C ILE A 17 22.76 9.90 -12.18
N HIS A 18 23.26 8.87 -12.84
CA HIS A 18 22.76 8.44 -14.13
C HIS A 18 21.67 7.37 -13.94
N THR A 19 20.40 7.74 -14.16
CA THR A 19 19.27 6.81 -14.09
C THR A 19 18.98 6.19 -15.46
N LEU A 20 18.40 5.00 -15.50
CA LEU A 20 18.17 4.22 -16.74
C LEU A 20 19.46 4.00 -17.53
N THR A 21 20.54 3.66 -16.82
CA THR A 21 21.87 3.55 -17.40
C THR A 21 22.53 2.26 -16.94
N ASP A 22 23.00 1.47 -17.88
CA ASP A 22 23.78 0.25 -17.62
C ASP A 22 25.27 0.54 -17.68
N LEU A 23 26.01 -0.06 -16.77
CA LEU A 23 27.46 -0.12 -16.86
C LEU A 23 27.85 -1.17 -17.90
N LYS A 24 28.54 -0.78 -18.98
CA LYS A 24 28.99 -1.69 -20.05
C LYS A 24 30.41 -2.18 -19.84
N ASP A 25 31.31 -1.29 -19.54
CA ASP A 25 32.74 -1.61 -19.37
C ASP A 25 33.41 -0.66 -18.42
N VAL A 26 34.45 -1.16 -17.75
CA VAL A 26 35.34 -0.39 -16.87
C VAL A 26 36.75 -0.76 -17.22
N ALA A 27 37.55 0.19 -17.77
CA ALA A 27 38.93 0.01 -18.13
C ALA A 27 39.81 1.03 -17.40
N GLY A 28 41.09 0.72 -17.23
CA GLY A 28 42.09 1.62 -16.62
C GLY A 28 42.67 1.07 -15.31
N GLU A 29 43.42 1.92 -14.64
CA GLU A 29 44.07 1.59 -13.36
C GLU A 29 43.45 2.33 -12.20
N PRO A 30 43.63 1.86 -10.93
CA PRO A 30 43.11 2.56 -9.76
C PRO A 30 43.54 4.04 -9.72
N GLY A 31 42.52 4.93 -9.69
CA GLY A 31 42.72 6.38 -9.74
C GLY A 31 42.51 7.01 -11.12
N ASN A 32 42.48 6.20 -12.21
CA ASN A 32 42.22 6.67 -13.58
C ASN A 32 41.41 5.62 -14.34
N LEU A 33 40.14 5.50 -13.99
CA LEU A 33 39.20 4.55 -14.60
C LEU A 33 38.40 5.23 -15.71
N ALA A 34 38.34 4.62 -16.88
CA ALA A 34 37.41 4.95 -17.94
C ALA A 34 36.16 4.04 -17.84
N VAL A 35 34.99 4.62 -17.71
CA VAL A 35 33.74 3.92 -17.56
C VAL A 35 32.85 4.14 -18.78
N SER A 36 32.43 3.05 -19.43
CA SER A 36 31.51 3.08 -20.56
C SER A 36 30.11 2.83 -20.06
N LEU A 37 29.22 3.81 -20.26
CA LEU A 37 27.83 3.75 -19.85
C LEU A 37 26.92 3.66 -21.08
N GLN A 38 25.89 2.83 -21.01
CA GLN A 38 24.80 2.80 -21.98
C GLN A 38 23.55 3.37 -21.32
N GLN A 39 23.16 4.57 -21.74
CA GLN A 39 21.92 5.18 -21.30
C GLN A 39 20.75 4.68 -22.16
N HIS A 40 19.72 4.17 -21.50
CA HIS A 40 18.49 3.75 -22.15
C HIS A 40 17.61 4.97 -22.50
N PRO A 41 16.86 4.91 -23.60
CA PRO A 41 15.99 6.02 -23.99
C PRO A 41 14.92 6.28 -22.94
N ARG A 42 14.69 7.55 -22.64
CA ARG A 42 13.55 8.00 -21.84
C ARG A 42 12.42 8.42 -22.78
N TYR A 43 11.28 7.75 -22.68
CA TYR A 43 10.12 8.05 -23.52
C TYR A 43 9.34 9.28 -23.03
N VAL A 44 9.60 9.73 -21.82
CA VAL A 44 9.00 10.92 -21.22
C VAL A 44 10.10 11.90 -20.84
N ASN A 45 9.99 13.15 -21.34
CA ASN A 45 10.91 14.21 -20.97
C ASN A 45 10.68 14.63 -19.51
N PRO A 46 11.66 14.41 -18.59
CA PRO A 46 11.47 14.71 -17.18
C PRO A 46 11.26 16.19 -16.88
N GLU A 47 11.84 17.10 -17.71
CA GLU A 47 11.71 18.56 -17.54
C GLU A 47 10.31 19.06 -17.92
N LYS A 48 9.60 18.35 -18.79
CA LYS A 48 8.25 18.67 -19.25
C LYS A 48 7.17 17.85 -18.57
N CYS A 49 7.56 16.86 -17.76
CA CYS A 49 6.62 15.97 -17.10
C CYS A 49 5.88 16.68 -15.97
N THR A 50 4.58 16.86 -16.16
CA THR A 50 3.67 17.42 -15.13
C THR A 50 3.01 16.32 -14.27
N GLY A 51 3.31 15.04 -14.52
CA GLY A 51 2.67 13.93 -13.82
C GLY A 51 1.21 13.68 -14.20
N CYS A 52 0.74 14.27 -15.30
CA CYS A 52 -0.69 14.22 -15.72
C CYS A 52 -1.20 12.82 -16.12
N GLY A 53 -0.33 11.82 -16.28
CA GLY A 53 -0.72 10.45 -16.64
C GLY A 53 -0.95 10.21 -18.15
N ALA A 54 -0.96 11.22 -19.00
CA ALA A 54 -1.21 11.06 -20.43
C ALA A 54 -0.24 10.08 -21.13
N CYS A 55 1.02 10.03 -20.68
CA CYS A 55 1.99 9.04 -21.18
C CYS A 55 1.62 7.60 -20.79
N LEU A 56 0.93 7.39 -19.67
CA LEU A 56 0.45 6.08 -19.25
C LEU A 56 -0.74 5.64 -20.11
N GLU A 57 -1.63 6.56 -20.46
CA GLU A 57 -2.77 6.28 -21.33
C GLU A 57 -2.32 5.98 -22.77
N ALA A 58 -1.32 6.72 -23.27
CA ALA A 58 -0.74 6.53 -24.60
C ALA A 58 0.26 5.37 -24.69
N CYS A 59 0.66 4.76 -23.57
CA CYS A 59 1.65 3.68 -23.55
C CYS A 59 1.09 2.40 -24.19
N PRO A 60 1.71 1.87 -25.27
CA PRO A 60 1.27 0.61 -25.87
C PRO A 60 1.56 -0.61 -24.97
N ILE A 61 2.55 -0.47 -24.08
CA ILE A 61 2.88 -1.48 -23.07
C ILE A 61 2.25 -1.04 -21.76
N ARG A 62 0.97 -1.30 -21.60
CA ARG A 62 0.38 -1.24 -20.26
C ARG A 62 0.93 -2.41 -19.47
N TYR A 63 1.57 -2.15 -18.36
CA TYR A 63 1.75 -3.14 -17.31
C TYR A 63 0.35 -3.50 -16.81
N GLN A 64 -0.29 -4.36 -17.56
CA GLN A 64 -1.44 -5.08 -17.03
C GLN A 64 -0.82 -6.12 -16.09
N VAL A 65 -0.80 -5.81 -14.81
CA VAL A 65 -0.90 -6.88 -13.83
C VAL A 65 -2.18 -7.60 -14.24
N GLN A 66 -2.03 -8.77 -14.84
CA GLN A 66 -3.18 -9.61 -15.16
C GLN A 66 -3.71 -10.09 -13.81
N LEU A 67 -4.59 -9.29 -13.24
CA LEU A 67 -5.40 -9.77 -12.13
C LEU A 67 -6.25 -10.94 -12.68
N PRO A 68 -6.41 -12.02 -11.93
CA PRO A 68 -7.39 -13.05 -12.27
C PRO A 68 -8.72 -12.37 -12.62
N PRO A 69 -9.49 -12.83 -13.63
CA PRO A 69 -10.72 -12.16 -14.08
C PRO A 69 -11.70 -11.85 -12.95
N GLU A 70 -11.73 -12.70 -11.94
CA GLU A 70 -12.55 -12.52 -10.72
C GLU A 70 -12.06 -11.37 -9.84
N ALA A 71 -10.74 -11.22 -9.70
CA ALA A 71 -10.14 -10.11 -8.96
C ALA A 71 -10.24 -8.79 -9.73
N GLU A 72 -10.20 -8.83 -11.08
CA GLU A 72 -10.42 -7.66 -11.93
C GLU A 72 -11.88 -7.19 -11.87
N ALA A 73 -12.85 -8.11 -11.87
CA ALA A 73 -14.25 -7.80 -11.70
C ALA A 73 -14.55 -7.23 -10.31
N ALA A 74 -13.99 -7.82 -9.25
CA ALA A 74 -14.12 -7.33 -7.88
C ALA A 74 -13.47 -5.96 -7.70
N ALA A 75 -12.28 -5.75 -8.28
CA ALA A 75 -11.61 -4.45 -8.28
C ALA A 75 -12.44 -3.40 -9.04
N ARG A 76 -12.96 -3.73 -10.24
CA ARG A 76 -13.82 -2.81 -11.00
C ARG A 76 -15.08 -2.44 -10.23
N THR A 77 -15.73 -3.39 -9.56
CA THR A 77 -16.91 -3.12 -8.74
C THR A 77 -16.58 -2.27 -7.51
N ALA A 78 -15.45 -2.54 -6.86
CA ALA A 78 -14.97 -1.74 -5.74
C ALA A 78 -14.52 -0.33 -6.16
N TYR A 79 -13.90 -0.18 -7.36
CA TYR A 79 -13.56 1.12 -7.94
C TYR A 79 -14.80 1.89 -8.42
N ALA A 80 -15.85 1.18 -8.82
CA ALA A 80 -17.11 1.75 -9.27
C ALA A 80 -18.11 1.99 -8.11
N SER A 81 -17.85 1.48 -6.92
CA SER A 81 -18.65 1.82 -5.74
C SER A 81 -18.55 3.33 -5.53
N ALA A 82 -19.67 4.02 -5.68
CA ALA A 82 -19.77 5.45 -5.50
C ALA A 82 -19.20 5.78 -4.10
N VAL A 83 -18.10 6.50 -4.10
CA VAL A 83 -17.56 7.05 -2.85
C VAL A 83 -18.59 8.03 -2.34
N ASP A 84 -18.93 7.94 -1.08
CA ASP A 84 -19.77 8.94 -0.42
C ASP A 84 -18.98 10.26 -0.37
N GLU A 85 -19.19 11.10 -1.37
CA GLU A 85 -18.55 12.42 -1.49
C GLU A 85 -18.91 13.32 -0.30
N ALA A 86 -20.09 13.15 0.28
CA ALA A 86 -20.53 13.90 1.44
C ALA A 86 -19.64 13.56 2.66
N ALA A 87 -19.34 12.26 2.86
CA ALA A 87 -18.45 11.82 3.93
C ALA A 87 -17.01 12.36 3.72
N VAL A 88 -16.51 12.40 2.48
CA VAL A 88 -15.19 12.96 2.18
C VAL A 88 -15.16 14.46 2.46
N THR A 89 -16.20 15.20 2.06
CA THR A 89 -16.32 16.65 2.32
C THR A 89 -16.39 16.94 3.83
N GLU A 90 -17.12 16.13 4.60
CA GLU A 90 -17.17 16.25 6.05
C GLU A 90 -15.81 16.01 6.70
N ILE A 91 -15.07 14.99 6.23
CA ILE A 91 -13.71 14.70 6.71
C ILE A 91 -12.78 15.89 6.43
N ILE A 92 -12.81 16.45 5.21
CA ILE A 92 -12.01 17.63 4.87
C ILE A 92 -12.37 18.81 5.77
N GLY A 93 -13.66 19.05 6.00
CA GLY A 93 -14.16 20.12 6.84
C GLY A 93 -13.64 20.09 8.28
N ARG A 94 -13.42 18.89 8.85
CA ARG A 94 -12.86 18.74 10.21
C ARG A 94 -11.41 19.22 10.34
N HIS A 95 -10.67 19.27 9.25
CA HIS A 95 -9.24 19.59 9.23
C HIS A 95 -8.92 20.91 8.52
N GLN A 96 -9.91 21.75 8.21
CA GLN A 96 -9.71 23.00 7.44
C GLN A 96 -8.77 24.01 8.12
N GLU A 97 -8.73 24.05 9.44
CA GLU A 97 -7.93 25.00 10.21
C GLU A 97 -6.50 24.51 10.49
N GLU A 98 -6.17 23.26 10.14
CA GLU A 98 -4.88 22.66 10.46
C GLU A 98 -3.84 22.93 9.36
N ARG A 99 -2.66 23.41 9.74
CA ARG A 99 -1.52 23.49 8.82
C ARG A 99 -1.00 22.08 8.51
N GLY A 100 -0.89 21.75 7.21
CA GLY A 100 -0.43 20.44 6.78
C GLY A 100 -1.50 19.34 6.91
N ASN A 101 -2.75 19.73 6.72
CA ASN A 101 -3.95 18.90 6.90
C ASN A 101 -4.08 17.67 5.99
N LEU A 102 -3.25 17.55 4.93
CA LEU A 102 -3.34 16.44 3.98
C LEU A 102 -3.22 15.07 4.66
N LEU A 103 -2.22 14.87 5.53
CA LEU A 103 -2.00 13.58 6.18
C LEU A 103 -3.14 13.17 7.13
N PRO A 104 -3.65 14.03 8.03
CA PRO A 104 -4.84 13.74 8.83
C PRO A 104 -6.08 13.40 7.98
N ILE A 105 -6.34 14.15 6.91
CA ILE A 105 -7.45 13.89 5.99
C ILE A 105 -7.31 12.49 5.36
N LEU A 106 -6.13 12.15 4.82
CA LEU A 106 -5.90 10.82 4.24
C LEU A 106 -6.04 9.70 5.27
N LEU A 107 -5.63 9.93 6.52
CA LEU A 107 -5.81 8.95 7.60
C LEU A 107 -7.29 8.72 7.91
N ASP A 108 -8.09 9.77 7.98
CA ASP A 108 -9.51 9.64 8.27
C ASP A 108 -10.28 9.02 7.08
N ILE A 109 -9.94 9.37 5.84
CA ILE A 109 -10.48 8.69 4.65
C ILE A 109 -10.12 7.20 4.68
N ASN A 110 -8.84 6.87 4.96
CA ASN A 110 -8.40 5.48 5.03
C ASN A 110 -9.07 4.70 6.18
N ARG A 111 -9.39 5.36 7.30
CA ARG A 111 -10.17 4.75 8.40
C ARG A 111 -11.63 4.50 8.00
N HIS A 112 -12.22 5.44 7.26
CA HIS A 112 -13.63 5.35 6.85
C HIS A 112 -13.85 4.26 5.81
N PHE A 113 -13.00 4.20 4.78
CA PHE A 113 -13.14 3.26 3.65
C PHE A 113 -12.26 2.01 3.76
N ASN A 114 -11.32 1.94 4.72
CA ASN A 114 -10.23 0.96 4.84
C ASN A 114 -9.15 1.05 3.73
N TRP A 115 -9.30 1.96 2.79
CA TRP A 115 -8.37 2.26 1.71
C TRP A 115 -8.57 3.68 1.22
N LEU A 116 -7.74 4.13 0.27
CA LEU A 116 -7.85 5.46 -0.32
C LEU A 116 -8.43 5.37 -1.74
N PRO A 117 -9.76 5.52 -1.92
CA PRO A 117 -10.40 5.52 -3.23
C PRO A 117 -9.89 6.67 -4.10
N ARG A 118 -9.66 6.41 -5.39
CA ARG A 118 -9.16 7.43 -6.31
C ARG A 118 -10.08 8.64 -6.40
N SER A 119 -11.39 8.42 -6.47
CA SER A 119 -12.40 9.50 -6.48
C SER A 119 -12.33 10.38 -5.23
N ALA A 120 -12.12 9.77 -4.03
CA ALA A 120 -11.89 10.54 -2.81
C ALA A 120 -10.61 11.38 -2.89
N LEU A 121 -9.51 10.84 -3.45
CA LEU A 121 -8.27 11.57 -3.62
C LEU A 121 -8.41 12.72 -4.64
N GLU A 122 -9.18 12.52 -5.71
CA GLU A 122 -9.50 13.55 -6.70
C GLU A 122 -10.34 14.68 -6.05
N HIS A 123 -11.29 14.32 -5.19
CA HIS A 123 -12.07 15.30 -4.42
C HIS A 123 -11.19 16.10 -3.46
N VAL A 124 -10.32 15.44 -2.70
CA VAL A 124 -9.33 16.10 -1.81
C VAL A 124 -8.40 17.03 -2.63
N SER A 125 -7.99 16.61 -3.83
CA SER A 125 -7.16 17.42 -4.73
C SER A 125 -7.84 18.72 -5.13
N GLY A 126 -9.14 18.67 -5.43
CA GLY A 126 -9.95 19.84 -5.76
C GLY A 126 -10.11 20.80 -4.58
N GLU A 127 -10.51 20.29 -3.42
CA GLU A 127 -10.79 21.06 -2.22
C GLU A 127 -9.54 21.73 -1.63
N LEU A 128 -8.41 21.01 -1.62
CA LEU A 128 -7.15 21.54 -1.06
C LEU A 128 -6.30 22.28 -2.10
N ALA A 129 -6.73 22.38 -3.36
CA ALA A 129 -5.93 22.90 -4.47
C ALA A 129 -4.51 22.27 -4.52
N THR A 130 -4.39 20.99 -4.14
CA THR A 130 -3.13 20.25 -4.09
C THR A 130 -3.09 19.27 -5.26
N PRO A 131 -2.00 19.24 -6.06
CA PRO A 131 -1.90 18.32 -7.19
C PRO A 131 -2.10 16.86 -6.75
N LEU A 132 -2.91 16.10 -7.50
CA LEU A 132 -3.18 14.69 -7.22
C LEU A 132 -1.90 13.84 -7.12
N THR A 133 -0.87 14.20 -7.89
CA THR A 133 0.45 13.56 -7.84
C THR A 133 1.14 13.70 -6.49
N GLU A 134 0.96 14.84 -5.81
CA GLU A 134 1.49 15.04 -4.46
C GLU A 134 0.73 14.21 -3.45
N ILE A 135 -0.59 14.16 -3.55
CA ILE A 135 -1.45 13.32 -2.71
C ILE A 135 -1.07 11.84 -2.87
N LEU A 136 -0.93 11.37 -4.12
CA LEU A 136 -0.52 9.99 -4.41
C LEU A 136 0.89 9.68 -3.90
N ARG A 137 1.81 10.66 -3.95
CA ARG A 137 3.15 10.51 -3.37
C ARG A 137 3.10 10.29 -1.86
N VAL A 138 2.27 11.04 -1.15
CA VAL A 138 2.05 10.86 0.30
C VAL A 138 1.38 9.52 0.56
N ALA A 139 0.33 9.18 -0.18
CA ALA A 139 -0.41 7.93 -0.03
C ALA A 139 0.45 6.69 -0.28
N SER A 140 1.40 6.75 -1.23
CA SER A 140 2.31 5.63 -1.52
C SER A 140 3.51 5.54 -0.56
N PHE A 141 3.86 6.64 0.10
CA PHE A 141 4.99 6.68 1.03
C PHE A 141 4.68 5.98 2.36
N TYR A 142 3.48 6.11 2.87
CA TYR A 142 3.10 5.57 4.17
C TYR A 142 2.43 4.19 4.01
N ASN A 143 3.02 3.16 4.61
CA ASN A 143 2.46 1.79 4.62
C ASN A 143 1.10 1.66 5.34
N ALA A 144 0.69 2.70 6.08
CA ALA A 144 -0.62 2.76 6.70
C ALA A 144 -1.76 2.87 5.67
N PHE A 145 -1.45 3.39 4.48
CA PHE A 145 -2.42 3.59 3.41
C PHE A 145 -2.47 2.40 2.46
N SER A 146 -3.61 2.21 1.85
CA SER A 146 -3.81 1.30 0.73
C SER A 146 -4.48 2.05 -0.41
N LEU A 147 -3.92 1.89 -1.61
CA LEU A 147 -4.53 2.36 -2.87
C LEU A 147 -5.36 1.27 -3.55
N VAL A 148 -5.37 0.07 -2.99
CA VAL A 148 -6.22 -1.06 -3.42
C VAL A 148 -7.34 -1.27 -2.42
N PRO A 149 -8.54 -1.62 -2.90
CA PRO A 149 -9.67 -1.92 -2.03
C PRO A 149 -9.32 -2.98 -0.99
N ARG A 150 -9.70 -2.72 0.26
CA ARG A 150 -9.59 -3.66 1.38
C ARG A 150 -10.96 -4.05 1.88
N GLY A 151 -11.06 -5.25 2.40
CA GLY A 151 -12.29 -5.74 3.00
C GLY A 151 -12.65 -5.01 4.29
N LYS A 152 -13.89 -5.21 4.72
CA LYS A 152 -14.42 -4.61 5.96
C LYS A 152 -13.57 -4.95 7.19
N ASN A 153 -13.02 -6.17 7.24
CA ASN A 153 -12.21 -6.66 8.35
C ASN A 153 -10.79 -6.97 7.86
N ILE A 154 -9.81 -6.21 8.31
CA ILE A 154 -8.41 -6.45 8.00
C ILE A 154 -7.82 -7.38 9.06
N ILE A 155 -7.39 -8.57 8.65
CA ILE A 155 -6.76 -9.58 9.50
C ILE A 155 -5.24 -9.43 9.38
N ASN A 156 -4.59 -8.96 10.43
CA ASN A 156 -3.14 -8.82 10.52
C ASN A 156 -2.53 -9.98 11.29
N VAL A 157 -1.75 -10.82 10.61
CA VAL A 157 -1.00 -11.92 11.23
C VAL A 157 0.41 -11.46 11.55
N CYS A 158 0.78 -11.50 12.83
CA CYS A 158 2.13 -11.15 13.26
C CYS A 158 3.12 -12.25 12.91
N LEU A 159 4.11 -11.97 12.06
CA LEU A 159 5.25 -12.84 11.76
C LEU A 159 6.57 -12.33 12.37
N GLY A 160 6.51 -11.44 13.37
CA GLY A 160 7.68 -11.06 14.15
C GLY A 160 8.33 -12.28 14.82
N THR A 161 9.61 -12.23 15.13
CA THR A 161 10.42 -13.36 15.62
C THR A 161 9.74 -14.16 16.74
N GLY A 162 9.21 -13.48 17.75
CA GLY A 162 8.54 -14.15 18.89
C GLY A 162 7.25 -14.89 18.49
N CYS A 163 6.46 -14.32 17.57
CA CYS A 163 5.26 -14.95 17.02
C CYS A 163 5.61 -16.08 16.07
N PHE A 164 6.62 -15.88 15.22
CA PHE A 164 7.09 -16.86 14.25
C PHE A 164 7.52 -18.17 14.95
N VAL A 165 8.38 -18.08 15.97
CA VAL A 165 8.85 -19.23 16.73
C VAL A 165 7.71 -19.95 17.44
N LYS A 166 6.68 -19.21 17.88
CA LYS A 166 5.49 -19.76 18.55
C LYS A 166 4.40 -20.25 17.59
N GLY A 167 4.67 -20.29 16.28
CA GLY A 167 3.82 -20.97 15.30
C GLY A 167 2.87 -20.07 14.50
N SER A 168 3.09 -18.75 14.44
CA SER A 168 2.30 -17.85 13.55
C SER A 168 2.25 -18.30 12.08
N PRO A 169 3.27 -18.90 11.47
CA PRO A 169 3.15 -19.40 10.09
C PRO A 169 2.01 -20.41 9.94
N ARG A 170 1.79 -21.28 10.93
CA ARG A 170 0.68 -22.24 10.91
C ARG A 170 -0.68 -21.57 11.04
N LEU A 171 -0.75 -20.43 11.75
CA LEU A 171 -1.98 -19.62 11.82
C LEU A 171 -2.26 -18.97 10.46
N LEU A 172 -1.24 -18.46 9.79
CA LEU A 172 -1.35 -17.89 8.45
C LEU A 172 -1.88 -18.93 7.45
N ASP A 173 -1.26 -20.12 7.42
CA ASP A 173 -1.71 -21.23 6.57
C ASP A 173 -3.19 -21.62 6.82
N GLN A 174 -3.62 -21.60 8.07
CA GLN A 174 -5.01 -21.91 8.42
C GLN A 174 -5.96 -20.79 7.99
N LEU A 175 -5.56 -19.53 8.13
CA LEU A 175 -6.34 -18.38 7.66
C LEU A 175 -6.47 -18.38 6.14
N GLU A 176 -5.37 -18.61 5.42
CA GLU A 176 -5.38 -18.73 3.95
C GLU A 176 -6.34 -19.83 3.47
N ARG A 177 -6.31 -21.00 4.12
CA ARG A 177 -7.23 -22.10 3.79
C ARG A 177 -8.68 -21.79 4.14
N LYS A 178 -8.92 -21.16 5.31
CA LYS A 178 -10.28 -20.83 5.76
C LYS A 178 -10.93 -19.77 4.89
N LEU A 179 -10.17 -18.76 4.46
CA LEU A 179 -10.64 -17.64 3.66
C LEU A 179 -10.58 -17.90 2.15
N GLY A 180 -9.81 -18.91 1.71
CA GLY A 180 -9.60 -19.20 0.29
C GLY A 180 -8.76 -18.16 -0.46
N ILE A 181 -7.98 -17.35 0.27
CA ILE A 181 -7.13 -16.28 -0.28
C ILE A 181 -5.71 -16.39 0.26
N LYS A 182 -4.77 -15.75 -0.41
CA LYS A 182 -3.40 -15.60 0.08
C LYS A 182 -3.23 -14.30 0.88
N HIS A 183 -2.14 -14.24 1.66
CA HIS A 183 -1.79 -12.99 2.32
C HIS A 183 -1.52 -11.89 1.28
N GLY A 184 -2.01 -10.69 1.55
CA GLY A 184 -2.03 -9.55 0.63
C GLY A 184 -3.31 -9.48 -0.21
N GLU A 185 -4.21 -10.46 -0.13
CA GLU A 185 -5.45 -10.52 -0.91
C GLU A 185 -6.68 -10.22 -0.04
N THR A 186 -7.77 -9.90 -0.74
CA THR A 186 -9.09 -9.64 -0.16
C THR A 186 -10.08 -10.68 -0.67
N THR A 187 -10.97 -11.17 0.19
CA THR A 187 -12.04 -12.10 -0.19
C THR A 187 -12.99 -11.47 -1.21
N ALA A 188 -13.57 -12.29 -2.11
CA ALA A 188 -14.45 -11.81 -3.17
C ALA A 188 -15.70 -11.08 -2.65
N ASP A 189 -16.15 -11.42 -1.45
CA ASP A 189 -17.27 -10.75 -0.75
C ASP A 189 -16.87 -9.44 -0.06
N MET A 190 -15.61 -9.01 -0.18
CA MET A 190 -15.05 -7.82 0.47
C MET A 190 -15.17 -7.82 2.01
N MET A 191 -15.36 -8.98 2.62
CA MET A 191 -15.48 -9.10 4.07
C MET A 191 -14.14 -9.10 4.78
N PHE A 192 -13.13 -9.75 4.21
CA PHE A 192 -11.83 -9.90 4.83
C PHE A 192 -10.68 -9.56 3.90
N THR A 193 -9.67 -8.88 4.44
CA THR A 193 -8.34 -8.75 3.83
C THR A 193 -7.33 -9.42 4.75
N LEU A 194 -6.49 -10.30 4.22
CA LEU A 194 -5.47 -11.00 4.98
C LEU A 194 -4.10 -10.35 4.77
N GLU A 195 -3.53 -9.81 5.83
CA GLU A 195 -2.23 -9.15 5.80
C GLU A 195 -1.23 -9.79 6.77
N VAL A 196 0.04 -9.63 6.45
CA VAL A 196 1.16 -10.05 7.29
C VAL A 196 1.89 -8.82 7.80
N VAL A 197 2.10 -8.76 9.10
CA VAL A 197 2.85 -7.68 9.74
C VAL A 197 4.10 -8.21 10.46
N ARG A 198 5.17 -7.41 10.43
CA ARG A 198 6.44 -7.79 11.06
C ARG A 198 6.36 -7.82 12.58
N CYS A 199 5.58 -6.94 13.19
CA CYS A 199 5.33 -6.93 14.64
C CYS A 199 4.10 -6.08 14.97
N ILE A 200 3.22 -6.62 15.82
CA ILE A 200 2.06 -5.91 16.38
C ILE A 200 2.41 -5.21 17.71
N GLY A 201 3.57 -5.55 18.32
CA GLY A 201 3.96 -5.03 19.62
C GLY A 201 3.52 -5.90 20.80
N CYS A 202 2.76 -6.98 20.59
CA CYS A 202 2.15 -7.83 21.62
C CYS A 202 2.95 -9.12 21.87
N CYS A 203 4.28 -9.07 22.00
CA CYS A 203 5.14 -10.27 22.09
C CYS A 203 4.81 -11.19 23.26
N ALA A 204 4.32 -10.66 24.38
CA ALA A 204 3.87 -11.45 25.53
C ALA A 204 2.63 -12.33 25.21
N LEU A 205 1.85 -11.92 24.21
CA LEU A 205 0.65 -12.61 23.74
C LEU A 205 0.92 -13.48 22.50
N ALA A 206 2.18 -13.70 22.14
CA ALA A 206 2.54 -14.46 20.93
C ALA A 206 2.06 -15.92 21.02
N PRO A 207 1.55 -16.52 19.92
CA PRO A 207 1.35 -15.91 18.62
C PRO A 207 0.08 -15.02 18.58
N ALA A 208 0.15 -13.87 17.88
CA ALA A 208 -0.90 -12.86 17.88
C ALA A 208 -1.45 -12.58 16.49
N VAL A 209 -2.76 -12.39 16.42
CA VAL A 209 -3.54 -11.96 15.25
C VAL A 209 -4.35 -10.74 15.66
N ARG A 210 -4.46 -9.74 14.80
CA ARG A 210 -5.28 -8.55 15.02
C ARG A 210 -6.34 -8.45 13.92
N ILE A 211 -7.57 -8.16 14.29
CA ILE A 211 -8.66 -7.90 13.35
C ILE A 211 -9.28 -6.55 13.71
N GLY A 212 -9.12 -5.56 12.83
CA GLY A 212 -9.48 -4.18 13.16
C GLY A 212 -8.77 -3.72 14.45
N GLU A 213 -9.53 -3.33 15.46
CA GLU A 213 -9.01 -2.92 16.77
C GLU A 213 -8.78 -4.09 17.75
N ALA A 214 -9.40 -5.26 17.50
CA ALA A 214 -9.33 -6.40 18.39
C ALA A 214 -8.03 -7.20 18.21
N THR A 215 -7.28 -7.42 19.29
CA THR A 215 -6.06 -8.22 19.29
C THR A 215 -6.30 -9.55 20.01
N PHE A 216 -6.06 -10.64 19.28
CA PHE A 216 -6.15 -12.01 19.77
C PHE A 216 -4.74 -12.54 20.03
N GLY A 217 -4.48 -12.92 21.27
CA GLY A 217 -3.20 -13.47 21.68
C GLY A 217 -3.26 -14.97 21.97
N ARG A 218 -2.10 -15.64 21.89
CA ARG A 218 -1.95 -17.09 22.13
C ARG A 218 -2.91 -17.91 21.25
N VAL A 219 -3.15 -17.41 20.03
CA VAL A 219 -4.09 -18.02 19.10
C VAL A 219 -3.57 -19.38 18.66
N THR A 220 -4.43 -20.38 18.71
CA THR A 220 -4.16 -21.73 18.19
C THR A 220 -4.81 -21.90 16.83
N PRO A 221 -4.29 -22.80 15.96
CA PRO A 221 -4.91 -23.05 14.66
C PRO A 221 -6.39 -23.45 14.75
N SER A 222 -6.80 -24.15 15.83
CA SER A 222 -8.18 -24.55 16.06
C SER A 222 -9.13 -23.38 16.39
N GLN A 223 -8.60 -22.27 16.89
CA GLN A 223 -9.37 -21.07 17.21
C GLN A 223 -9.59 -20.15 16.01
N VAL A 224 -8.77 -20.28 14.97
CA VAL A 224 -8.84 -19.43 13.75
C VAL A 224 -10.24 -19.44 13.15
N ALA A 225 -10.83 -20.63 12.96
CA ALA A 225 -12.15 -20.76 12.40
C ALA A 225 -13.22 -20.02 13.22
N LYS A 226 -13.19 -20.18 14.54
CA LYS A 226 -14.14 -19.54 15.46
C LYS A 226 -14.01 -18.01 15.42
N ILE A 227 -12.79 -17.50 15.37
CA ILE A 227 -12.53 -16.07 15.31
C ILE A 227 -13.09 -15.51 13.99
N VAL A 228 -12.80 -16.12 12.84
CA VAL A 228 -13.31 -15.66 11.53
C VAL A 228 -14.85 -15.73 11.50
N ASP A 229 -15.43 -16.86 11.93
CA ASP A 229 -16.89 -17.07 11.91
C ASP A 229 -17.64 -16.04 12.78
N SER A 230 -17.06 -15.57 13.90
CA SER A 230 -17.67 -14.53 14.73
C SER A 230 -17.83 -13.18 14.00
N TYR A 231 -16.88 -12.84 13.13
CA TYR A 231 -16.97 -11.62 12.31
C TYR A 231 -17.92 -11.77 11.12
N THR A 232 -18.04 -12.98 10.57
CA THR A 232 -19.01 -13.26 9.51
C THR A 232 -20.44 -13.14 10.02
N GLN A 233 -20.71 -13.68 11.21
CA GLN A 233 -22.04 -13.61 11.83
C GLN A 233 -22.45 -12.18 12.23
N ALA A 234 -21.51 -11.41 12.78
CA ALA A 234 -21.76 -10.01 13.15
C ALA A 234 -22.06 -9.09 11.96
N ALA A 235 -21.74 -9.51 10.75
CA ALA A 235 -22.05 -8.75 9.53
C ALA A 235 -23.42 -9.09 8.94
N SER A 236 -24.03 -10.19 9.38
CA SER A 236 -25.34 -10.67 8.92
C SER A 236 -26.50 -10.21 9.82
N SER A 237 -26.19 -9.54 10.94
CA SER A 237 -27.14 -8.97 11.90
C SER A 237 -27.25 -7.47 11.76
#